data_057fc0cd0043a880bd43c141efab8094
#
_entry.id   057fc0cd0043a880bd43c141efab8094
#
_cell.length_a   1.000
_cell.length_b   1.000
_cell.length_c   1.000
_cell.angle_alpha   90.00
_cell.angle_beta   90.00
_cell.angle_gamma   90.00
#
_symmetry.space_group_name_H-M   'P 1'
#
loop_
_entity.id
_entity.type
_entity.pdbx_description
1 polymer ?
#
loop_
_entity_poly.entity_id
_entity_poly.type
_entity_poly.pdbx_seq_one_letter_code
_entity_poly.pdbx_strand_id
1 'polypeptide(L)'
;MLHKSNGNMDEFPEKNYKTVTIKRSVYQMEFSIDYMKEAILEAYDGIRQGDGGPFGAVIVRDGEIVGRGHNRVLADHDATAHGEVSAIRDAGRRLGTHDLSGCELYTTGEPCPMCLCACLWANIDRVWYGCTIADNARIGFRDEAFDARFGSRESFRDYLREADRAACLELFDAYLRTEPETY
;
A
#
# COMPACT_ATOMS: atom_id res chain seq x y z
N MET A 1 -58.25 0.41 1.05
CA MET A 1 -57.61 1.36 1.99
C MET A 1 -56.24 0.77 2.38
N LEU A 2 -55.18 1.29 1.79
CA LEU A 2 -53.82 0.83 2.04
C LEU A 2 -53.17 1.82 3.00
N HIS A 3 -52.82 1.36 4.21
CA HIS A 3 -52.02 2.13 5.16
C HIS A 3 -50.55 2.12 4.71
N LYS A 4 -50.06 3.28 4.33
CA LYS A 4 -48.61 3.56 4.20
C LYS A 4 -48.06 3.83 5.61
N SER A 5 -47.17 2.98 6.09
CA SER A 5 -46.33 3.26 7.25
C SER A 5 -45.08 4.02 6.77
N ASN A 6 -44.99 5.30 7.10
CA ASN A 6 -43.81 6.11 6.98
C ASN A 6 -42.80 5.68 8.08
N GLY A 7 -41.79 4.95 7.72
CA GLY A 7 -40.62 4.72 8.59
C GLY A 7 -39.69 5.93 8.49
N ASN A 8 -39.53 6.64 9.58
CA ASN A 8 -38.55 7.72 9.75
C ASN A 8 -37.15 7.14 9.71
N MET A 9 -36.35 7.55 8.72
CA MET A 9 -34.92 7.19 8.60
C MET A 9 -34.05 8.36 9.10
N ASP A 10 -34.23 8.73 10.38
CA ASP A 10 -33.34 9.71 11.01
C ASP A 10 -33.20 9.31 12.48
N GLU A 11 -32.11 8.57 12.76
CA GLU A 11 -31.39 8.54 14.03
C GLU A 11 -30.27 7.49 13.98
N PHE A 12 -29.11 7.88 13.37
CA PHE A 12 -27.85 7.26 13.74
C PHE A 12 -27.33 7.99 14.99
N PRO A 13 -27.04 7.30 16.08
CA PRO A 13 -26.49 7.94 17.26
C PRO A 13 -25.12 8.54 16.90
N GLU A 14 -24.96 9.85 17.14
CA GLU A 14 -23.66 10.52 17.09
C GLU A 14 -22.71 9.81 18.05
N LYS A 15 -21.75 9.04 17.49
CA LYS A 15 -20.65 8.52 18.28
C LYS A 15 -19.72 9.68 18.60
N ASN A 16 -19.74 10.13 19.85
CA ASN A 16 -18.76 11.03 20.43
C ASN A 16 -17.37 10.37 20.32
N TYR A 17 -16.65 10.67 19.26
CA TYR A 17 -15.21 10.39 19.19
C TYR A 17 -14.52 11.33 20.18
N LYS A 18 -14.19 10.83 21.36
CA LYS A 18 -13.24 11.51 22.24
C LYS A 18 -11.95 11.68 21.48
N THR A 19 -11.61 12.91 21.16
CA THR A 19 -10.29 13.27 20.62
C THR A 19 -9.27 12.91 21.69
N VAL A 20 -8.67 11.72 21.56
CA VAL A 20 -7.53 11.33 22.39
C VAL A 20 -6.34 12.08 21.83
N THR A 21 -5.99 13.19 22.45
CA THR A 21 -4.74 13.90 22.15
C THR A 21 -3.60 13.06 22.70
N ILE A 22 -3.11 12.13 21.91
CA ILE A 22 -1.87 11.42 22.19
C ILE A 22 -0.75 12.42 21.93
N LYS A 23 -0.08 12.91 22.98
CA LYS A 23 1.21 13.58 22.86
C LYS A 23 2.21 12.51 22.37
N ARG A 24 2.25 12.26 21.07
CA ARG A 24 3.33 11.50 20.44
C ARG A 24 4.54 12.43 20.43
N SER A 25 5.62 11.98 21.05
CA SER A 25 6.97 12.45 20.71
C SER A 25 7.06 12.40 19.19
N VAL A 26 7.26 13.57 18.55
CA VAL A 26 7.44 13.66 17.09
C VAL A 26 8.85 13.09 16.83
N TYR A 27 8.98 11.77 16.81
CA TYR A 27 10.06 11.15 16.05
C TYR A 27 9.82 11.64 14.62
N GLN A 28 10.74 12.45 14.10
CA GLN A 28 10.73 12.79 12.67
C GLN A 28 10.89 11.47 11.92
N MET A 29 9.79 10.99 11.35
CA MET A 29 9.81 9.86 10.45
C MET A 29 10.52 10.36 9.18
N GLU A 30 11.81 10.03 9.05
CA GLU A 30 12.64 10.40 7.89
C GLU A 30 12.73 9.20 6.94
N PHE A 31 12.70 9.50 5.62
CA PHE A 31 12.92 8.49 4.59
C PHE A 31 14.25 7.77 4.82
N SER A 32 14.27 6.44 4.69
CA SER A 32 15.48 5.63 4.67
C SER A 32 15.63 4.88 3.36
N ILE A 33 16.73 5.15 2.66
CA ILE A 33 17.10 4.48 1.42
C ILE A 33 17.28 2.96 1.60
N ASP A 34 17.67 2.51 2.80
CA ASP A 34 17.93 1.10 3.06
C ASP A 34 16.62 0.29 3.11
N TYR A 35 15.53 0.83 3.64
CA TYR A 35 14.22 0.16 3.62
C TYR A 35 13.64 0.10 2.20
N MET A 36 13.86 1.11 1.37
CA MET A 36 13.47 1.06 -0.04
C MET A 36 14.25 -0.02 -0.80
N LYS A 37 15.56 -0.18 -0.53
CA LYS A 37 16.35 -1.28 -1.10
C LYS A 37 15.79 -2.65 -0.71
N GLU A 38 15.35 -2.81 0.54
CA GLU A 38 14.70 -4.05 0.99
C GLU A 38 13.37 -4.32 0.25
N ALA A 39 12.55 -3.29 0.02
CA ALA A 39 11.34 -3.42 -0.80
C ALA A 39 11.67 -3.82 -2.25
N ILE A 40 12.73 -3.25 -2.84
CA ILE A 40 13.22 -3.63 -4.17
C ILE A 40 13.69 -5.10 -4.19
N LEU A 41 14.38 -5.57 -3.17
CA LEU A 41 14.81 -6.97 -3.06
C LEU A 41 13.60 -7.92 -3.01
N GLU A 42 12.55 -7.58 -2.25
CA GLU A 42 11.29 -8.34 -2.24
C GLU A 42 10.67 -8.43 -3.65
N ALA A 43 10.65 -7.32 -4.40
CA ALA A 43 10.14 -7.32 -5.77
C ALA A 43 10.97 -8.23 -6.69
N TYR A 44 12.30 -8.19 -6.61
CA TYR A 44 13.17 -9.09 -7.38
C TYR A 44 12.95 -10.56 -7.02
N ASP A 45 12.69 -10.87 -5.76
CA ASP A 45 12.38 -12.23 -5.32
C ASP A 45 11.08 -12.73 -5.97
N GLY A 46 10.02 -11.91 -5.97
CA GLY A 46 8.75 -12.24 -6.62
C GLY A 46 8.92 -12.44 -8.14
N ILE A 47 9.66 -11.56 -8.82
CA ILE A 47 9.94 -11.70 -10.26
C ILE A 47 10.68 -13.02 -10.55
N ARG A 48 11.72 -13.34 -9.78
CA ARG A 48 12.50 -14.58 -9.97
C ARG A 48 11.68 -15.85 -9.79
N GLN A 49 10.67 -15.80 -8.92
CA GLN A 49 9.76 -16.93 -8.67
C GLN A 49 8.59 -16.99 -9.67
N GLY A 50 8.37 -15.94 -10.47
CA GLY A 50 7.22 -15.83 -11.35
C GLY A 50 5.91 -15.56 -10.59
N ASP A 51 5.99 -15.02 -9.38
CA ASP A 51 4.83 -14.83 -8.49
C ASP A 51 3.89 -13.70 -8.96
N GLY A 52 4.43 -12.70 -9.66
CA GLY A 52 3.64 -11.57 -10.16
C GLY A 52 4.48 -10.40 -10.64
N GLY A 53 3.91 -9.20 -10.61
CA GLY A 53 4.53 -7.96 -11.07
C GLY A 53 5.66 -7.45 -10.16
N PRO A 54 6.43 -6.41 -10.60
CA PRO A 54 7.63 -5.92 -9.93
C PRO A 54 7.33 -5.04 -8.71
N PHE A 55 6.41 -5.48 -7.86
CA PHE A 55 5.96 -4.72 -6.69
C PHE A 55 6.34 -5.44 -5.41
N GLY A 56 7.24 -4.83 -4.65
CA GLY A 56 7.68 -5.30 -3.35
C GLY A 56 7.44 -4.24 -2.28
N ALA A 57 7.21 -4.68 -1.06
CA ALA A 57 6.95 -3.79 0.06
C ALA A 57 7.53 -4.33 1.37
N VAL A 58 7.96 -3.41 2.23
CA VAL A 58 8.32 -3.72 3.62
C VAL A 58 7.61 -2.76 4.57
N ILE A 59 7.30 -3.26 5.77
CA ILE A 59 6.72 -2.46 6.85
C ILE A 59 7.75 -2.36 7.96
N VAL A 60 7.97 -1.13 8.42
CA VAL A 60 8.99 -0.78 9.42
C VAL A 60 8.31 -0.21 10.66
N ARG A 61 8.77 -0.63 11.85
CA ARG A 61 8.37 -0.11 13.15
C ARG A 61 9.60 0.03 14.03
N ASP A 62 9.78 1.19 14.64
CA ASP A 62 10.90 1.47 15.56
C ASP A 62 12.29 1.13 14.97
N GLY A 63 12.46 1.34 13.65
CA GLY A 63 13.72 1.06 12.93
C GLY A 63 13.91 -0.41 12.51
N GLU A 64 12.95 -1.29 12.75
CA GLU A 64 13.01 -2.70 12.37
C GLU A 64 11.96 -3.07 11.32
N ILE A 65 12.30 -3.97 10.41
CA ILE A 65 11.35 -4.50 9.42
C ILE A 65 10.49 -5.57 10.09
N VAL A 66 9.20 -5.25 10.26
CA VAL A 66 8.20 -6.11 10.90
C VAL A 66 7.29 -6.84 9.91
N GLY A 67 7.34 -6.48 8.61
CA GLY A 67 6.58 -7.16 7.57
C GLY A 67 7.25 -7.04 6.21
N ARG A 68 7.11 -8.07 5.37
CA ARG A 68 7.65 -8.15 4.02
C ARG A 68 6.62 -8.74 3.07
N GLY A 69 6.64 -8.32 1.82
CA GLY A 69 5.79 -8.89 0.80
C GLY A 69 6.14 -8.40 -0.60
N HIS A 70 5.79 -9.22 -1.57
CA HIS A 70 5.82 -8.87 -2.98
C HIS A 70 4.50 -9.24 -3.64
N ASN A 71 4.30 -8.81 -4.87
CA ASN A 71 3.12 -9.15 -5.65
C ASN A 71 3.08 -10.66 -5.93
N ARG A 72 1.97 -11.30 -5.55
CA ARG A 72 1.73 -12.74 -5.67
C ARG A 72 0.44 -13.06 -6.42
N VAL A 73 -0.05 -12.13 -7.23
CA VAL A 73 -1.32 -12.27 -7.94
C VAL A 73 -1.35 -13.54 -8.79
N LEU A 74 -0.25 -13.85 -9.50
CA LEU A 74 -0.18 -15.04 -10.35
C LEU A 74 -0.02 -16.31 -9.53
N ALA A 75 0.87 -16.32 -8.53
CA ALA A 75 1.14 -17.50 -7.71
C ALA A 75 -0.08 -17.93 -6.87
N ASP A 76 -0.77 -16.96 -6.29
CA ASP A 76 -1.89 -17.21 -5.37
C ASP A 76 -3.26 -17.23 -6.09
N HIS A 77 -3.30 -16.86 -7.40
CA HIS A 77 -4.56 -16.62 -8.15
C HIS A 77 -5.50 -15.65 -7.41
N ASP A 78 -4.93 -14.66 -6.72
CA ASP A 78 -5.63 -13.69 -5.90
C ASP A 78 -5.32 -12.26 -6.39
N ALA A 79 -6.29 -11.60 -7.02
CA ALA A 79 -6.16 -10.24 -7.51
C ALA A 79 -5.85 -9.20 -6.40
N THR A 80 -6.02 -9.57 -5.13
CA THR A 80 -5.72 -8.71 -3.98
C THR A 80 -4.31 -8.94 -3.40
N ALA A 81 -3.56 -9.94 -3.87
CA ALA A 81 -2.23 -10.28 -3.37
C ALA A 81 -1.13 -9.33 -3.89
N HIS A 82 -1.36 -8.04 -3.78
CA HIS A 82 -0.36 -7.00 -4.06
C HIS A 82 0.73 -6.97 -2.99
N GLY A 83 1.90 -6.41 -3.29
CA GLY A 83 3.05 -6.36 -2.41
C GLY A 83 2.74 -5.73 -1.06
N GLU A 84 2.02 -4.61 -1.05
CA GLU A 84 1.62 -3.89 0.16
C GLU A 84 0.67 -4.72 1.03
N VAL A 85 -0.34 -5.35 0.40
CA VAL A 85 -1.29 -6.22 1.11
C VAL A 85 -0.58 -7.44 1.70
N SER A 86 0.37 -8.02 0.95
CA SER A 86 1.19 -9.13 1.41
C SER A 86 2.06 -8.73 2.61
N ALA A 87 2.68 -7.54 2.57
CA ALA A 87 3.47 -7.00 3.68
C ALA A 87 2.60 -6.70 4.91
N ILE A 88 1.39 -6.13 4.74
CA ILE A 88 0.42 -5.89 5.82
C ILE A 88 0.03 -7.21 6.49
N ARG A 89 -0.28 -8.24 5.70
CA ARG A 89 -0.61 -9.58 6.22
C ARG A 89 0.55 -10.21 6.99
N ASP A 90 1.78 -10.03 6.51
CA ASP A 90 2.98 -10.54 7.19
C ASP A 90 3.22 -9.81 8.51
N ALA A 91 3.18 -8.46 8.51
CA ALA A 91 3.31 -7.65 9.73
C ALA A 91 2.24 -7.99 10.75
N GLY A 92 0.97 -8.10 10.34
CA GLY A 92 -0.14 -8.46 11.21
C GLY A 92 0.05 -9.82 11.89
N ARG A 93 0.53 -10.84 11.13
CA ARG A 93 0.85 -12.15 11.69
C ARG A 93 2.00 -12.09 12.70
N ARG A 94 3.09 -11.36 12.37
CA ARG A 94 4.27 -11.26 13.25
C ARG A 94 3.98 -10.48 14.53
N LEU A 95 3.22 -9.41 14.42
CA LEU A 95 2.88 -8.54 15.54
C LEU A 95 1.65 -9.02 16.33
N GLY A 96 0.87 -9.97 15.79
CA GLY A 96 -0.34 -10.48 16.43
C GLY A 96 -1.47 -9.43 16.50
N THR A 97 -1.50 -8.46 15.59
CA THR A 97 -2.48 -7.37 15.57
C THR A 97 -2.80 -6.92 14.14
N HIS A 98 -4.00 -6.39 13.94
CA HIS A 98 -4.38 -5.70 12.70
C HIS A 98 -4.02 -4.20 12.73
N ASP A 99 -3.77 -3.63 13.90
CA ASP A 99 -3.40 -2.22 14.08
C ASP A 99 -1.89 -2.06 13.96
N LEU A 100 -1.47 -1.45 12.83
CA LEU A 100 -0.09 -1.14 12.50
C LEU A 100 0.24 0.34 12.75
N SER A 101 -0.46 0.98 13.70
CA SER A 101 -0.13 2.33 14.16
C SER A 101 1.33 2.42 14.60
N GLY A 102 2.02 3.48 14.21
CA GLY A 102 3.46 3.64 14.45
C GLY A 102 4.34 2.96 13.41
N CYS A 103 3.75 2.30 12.40
CA CYS A 103 4.50 1.70 11.30
C CYS A 103 4.58 2.63 10.08
N GLU A 104 5.64 2.44 9.28
CA GLU A 104 5.80 3.01 7.94
C GLU A 104 5.85 1.88 6.92
N LEU A 105 5.27 2.11 5.74
CA LEU A 105 5.38 1.19 4.62
C LEU A 105 6.29 1.79 3.55
N TYR A 106 7.21 0.98 3.02
CA TYR A 106 8.03 1.28 1.85
C TYR A 106 7.64 0.33 0.73
N THR A 107 7.34 0.87 -0.46
CA THR A 107 6.89 0.09 -1.62
C THR A 107 7.52 0.60 -2.91
N THR A 108 7.80 -0.31 -3.85
CA THR A 108 8.46 0.02 -5.11
C THR A 108 7.60 0.83 -6.07
N GLY A 109 6.26 0.68 -6.00
CA GLY A 109 5.30 1.44 -6.78
C GLY A 109 4.32 2.21 -5.90
N GLU A 110 3.81 3.34 -6.40
CA GLU A 110 2.75 4.09 -5.74
C GLU A 110 1.52 3.20 -5.54
N PRO A 111 0.99 3.07 -4.30
CA PRO A 111 -0.11 2.17 -4.02
C PRO A 111 -1.35 2.47 -4.86
N CYS A 112 -1.90 1.45 -5.49
CA CYS A 112 -3.21 1.53 -6.12
C CYS A 112 -4.30 1.85 -5.07
N PRO A 113 -5.53 2.25 -5.48
CA PRO A 113 -6.60 2.58 -4.52
C PRO A 113 -6.89 1.47 -3.51
N MET A 114 -6.81 0.19 -3.91
CA MET A 114 -7.01 -0.95 -3.00
C MET A 114 -5.93 -0.99 -1.90
N CYS A 115 -4.65 -0.90 -2.29
CA CYS A 115 -3.53 -0.94 -1.36
C CYS A 115 -3.50 0.30 -0.45
N LEU A 116 -3.82 1.48 -1.00
CA LEU A 116 -3.92 2.70 -0.21
C LEU A 116 -5.00 2.57 0.88
N CYS A 117 -6.19 2.06 0.52
CA CYS A 117 -7.24 1.79 1.50
C CYS A 117 -6.80 0.73 2.53
N ALA A 118 -6.07 -0.31 2.10
CA ALA A 118 -5.55 -1.32 3.04
C ALA A 118 -4.55 -0.71 4.04
N CYS A 119 -3.67 0.19 3.60
CA CYS A 119 -2.76 0.92 4.48
C CYS A 119 -3.52 1.78 5.50
N LEU A 120 -4.59 2.47 5.05
CA LEU A 120 -5.44 3.27 5.95
C LEU A 120 -6.19 2.40 6.96
N TRP A 121 -6.76 1.25 6.53
CA TRP A 121 -7.42 0.29 7.44
C TRP A 121 -6.46 -0.33 8.45
N ALA A 122 -5.20 -0.52 8.07
CA ALA A 122 -4.15 -1.00 8.96
C ALA A 122 -3.58 0.09 9.89
N ASN A 123 -4.05 1.34 9.79
CA ASN A 123 -3.55 2.49 10.54
C ASN A 123 -2.04 2.75 10.34
N ILE A 124 -1.49 2.46 9.17
CA ILE A 124 -0.09 2.78 8.84
C ILE A 124 0.09 4.30 8.82
N ASP A 125 1.08 4.80 9.56
CA ASP A 125 1.27 6.24 9.77
C ASP A 125 1.81 6.95 8.51
N ARG A 126 2.59 6.25 7.66
CA ARG A 126 3.16 6.80 6.42
C ARG A 126 3.45 5.74 5.38
N VAL A 127 3.34 6.14 4.12
CA VAL A 127 3.73 5.33 2.96
C VAL A 127 4.80 6.07 2.16
N TRP A 128 5.92 5.38 1.89
CA TRP A 128 6.99 5.79 1.01
C TRP A 128 6.93 4.94 -0.25
N TYR A 129 6.91 5.55 -1.43
CA TYR A 129 6.84 4.81 -2.69
C TYR A 129 7.91 5.27 -3.68
N GLY A 130 8.32 4.39 -4.58
CA GLY A 130 9.30 4.66 -5.60
C GLY A 130 8.68 5.18 -6.90
N CYS A 131 8.18 4.29 -7.73
CA CYS A 131 7.58 4.60 -9.02
C CYS A 131 6.17 5.16 -8.85
N THR A 132 5.78 6.10 -9.73
CA THR A 132 4.45 6.70 -9.76
C THR A 132 3.43 5.78 -10.45
N ILE A 133 2.13 6.10 -10.33
CA ILE A 133 1.05 5.43 -11.10
C ILE A 133 1.31 5.48 -12.61
N ALA A 134 1.85 6.59 -13.12
CA ALA A 134 2.20 6.71 -14.53
C ALA A 134 3.35 5.76 -14.95
N ASP A 135 4.31 5.52 -14.05
CA ASP A 135 5.37 4.52 -14.27
C ASP A 135 4.80 3.10 -14.25
N ASN A 136 3.86 2.79 -13.36
CA ASN A 136 3.14 1.51 -13.33
C ASN A 136 2.39 1.27 -14.66
N ALA A 137 1.69 2.29 -15.17
CA ALA A 137 0.99 2.22 -16.46
C ALA A 137 1.95 1.95 -17.64
N ARG A 138 3.18 2.53 -17.62
CA ARG A 138 4.21 2.30 -18.65
C ARG A 138 4.59 0.83 -18.80
N ILE A 139 4.55 0.06 -17.71
CA ILE A 139 4.86 -1.37 -17.71
C ILE A 139 3.62 -2.27 -17.82
N GLY A 140 2.44 -1.69 -18.13
CA GLY A 140 1.20 -2.41 -18.46
C GLY A 140 0.21 -2.59 -17.30
N PHE A 141 0.44 -2.02 -16.12
CA PHE A 141 -0.51 -2.07 -15.00
C PHE A 141 -1.56 -0.95 -15.10
N ARG A 142 -2.80 -1.26 -14.69
CA ARG A 142 -4.00 -0.47 -15.00
C ARG A 142 -4.40 0.53 -13.91
N ASP A 143 -3.53 0.87 -12.99
CA ASP A 143 -3.85 1.67 -11.80
C ASP A 143 -4.43 3.04 -12.16
N GLU A 144 -3.95 3.66 -13.25
CA GLU A 144 -4.46 4.92 -13.76
C GLU A 144 -5.97 4.88 -14.11
N ALA A 145 -6.47 3.74 -14.60
CA ALA A 145 -7.88 3.56 -14.91
C ALA A 145 -8.76 3.56 -13.66
N PHE A 146 -8.22 3.17 -12.50
CA PHE A 146 -8.93 3.23 -11.23
C PHE A 146 -8.93 4.65 -10.66
N ASP A 147 -7.83 5.38 -10.77
CA ASP A 147 -7.71 6.76 -10.30
C ASP A 147 -8.76 7.69 -10.93
N ALA A 148 -9.01 7.52 -12.22
CA ALA A 148 -10.06 8.26 -12.93
C ALA A 148 -11.46 8.07 -12.31
N ARG A 149 -11.69 6.96 -11.59
CA ARG A 149 -12.96 6.66 -10.92
C ARG A 149 -13.02 7.15 -9.48
N PHE A 150 -11.86 7.28 -8.80
CA PHE A 150 -11.79 7.65 -7.38
C PHE A 150 -11.52 9.16 -7.15
N GLY A 151 -11.23 9.91 -8.21
CA GLY A 151 -10.93 11.34 -8.12
C GLY A 151 -9.45 11.63 -7.81
N SER A 152 -9.16 12.87 -7.42
CA SER A 152 -7.79 13.33 -7.25
C SER A 152 -7.10 12.70 -6.05
N ARG A 153 -5.84 12.23 -6.24
CA ARG A 153 -4.93 11.81 -5.16
C ARG A 153 -4.36 12.97 -4.35
N GLU A 154 -4.69 14.21 -4.73
CA GLU A 154 -4.24 15.41 -4.05
C GLU A 154 -4.52 15.38 -2.54
N SER A 155 -5.65 14.80 -2.14
CA SER A 155 -6.04 14.63 -0.74
C SER A 155 -5.12 13.70 0.07
N PHE A 156 -4.23 12.95 -0.61
CA PHE A 156 -3.30 12.03 0.05
C PHE A 156 -1.86 12.55 0.11
N ARG A 157 -1.57 13.78 -0.31
CA ARG A 157 -0.21 14.33 -0.37
C ARG A 157 0.55 14.30 0.94
N ASP A 158 -0.13 14.50 2.07
CA ASP A 158 0.53 14.46 3.38
C ASP A 158 0.83 13.05 3.86
N TYR A 159 0.16 12.06 3.28
CA TYR A 159 0.30 10.64 3.59
C TYR A 159 1.26 9.91 2.64
N LEU A 160 1.24 10.24 1.34
CA LEU A 160 2.08 9.62 0.31
C LEU A 160 3.33 10.46 0.08
N ARG A 161 4.49 9.82 0.06
CA ARG A 161 5.79 10.45 -0.23
C ARG A 161 6.54 9.63 -1.27
N GLU A 162 6.93 10.26 -2.39
CA GLU A 162 7.83 9.67 -3.37
C GLU A 162 9.23 9.54 -2.77
N ALA A 163 9.89 8.39 -2.98
CA ALA A 163 11.22 8.12 -2.48
C ALA A 163 11.95 7.12 -3.39
N ASP A 164 13.20 7.45 -3.75
CA ASP A 164 14.11 6.63 -4.56
C ASP A 164 13.48 6.07 -5.87
N ARG A 165 12.74 6.93 -6.57
CA ARG A 165 12.09 6.58 -7.84
C ARG A 165 13.09 6.01 -8.87
N ALA A 166 14.32 6.52 -8.91
CA ALA A 166 15.32 6.10 -9.88
C ALA A 166 15.66 4.61 -9.75
N ALA A 167 15.97 4.12 -8.54
CA ALA A 167 16.26 2.70 -8.30
C ALA A 167 15.03 1.81 -8.57
N CYS A 168 13.83 2.30 -8.28
CA CYS A 168 12.59 1.57 -8.58
C CYS A 168 12.30 1.51 -10.08
N LEU A 169 12.68 2.52 -10.86
CA LEU A 169 12.59 2.47 -12.32
C LEU A 169 13.55 1.42 -12.92
N GLU A 170 14.75 1.26 -12.37
CA GLU A 170 15.69 0.20 -12.79
C GLU A 170 15.08 -1.19 -12.60
N LEU A 171 14.36 -1.42 -11.49
CA LEU A 171 13.60 -2.64 -11.26
C LEU A 171 12.52 -2.86 -12.32
N PHE A 172 11.77 -1.82 -12.69
CA PHE A 172 10.72 -1.92 -13.71
C PHE A 172 11.31 -2.23 -15.09
N ASP A 173 12.45 -1.62 -15.43
CA ASP A 173 13.16 -1.94 -16.65
C ASP A 173 13.71 -3.38 -16.64
N ALA A 174 14.15 -3.88 -15.47
CA ALA A 174 14.54 -5.28 -15.31
C ALA A 174 13.34 -6.23 -15.53
N TYR A 175 12.17 -5.89 -15.01
CA TYR A 175 10.94 -6.65 -15.20
C TYR A 175 10.54 -6.73 -16.68
N LEU A 176 10.58 -5.63 -17.43
CA LEU A 176 10.24 -5.62 -18.86
C LEU A 176 11.17 -6.53 -19.68
N ARG A 177 12.42 -6.70 -19.27
CA ARG A 177 13.36 -7.63 -19.94
C ARG A 177 13.00 -9.11 -19.76
N THR A 178 12.10 -9.45 -18.85
CA THR A 178 11.61 -10.84 -18.69
C THR A 178 10.47 -11.20 -19.66
N GLU A 179 10.06 -10.27 -20.53
CA GLU A 179 8.89 -10.44 -21.42
C GLU A 179 7.65 -10.90 -20.66
N PRO A 180 7.23 -10.16 -19.61
CA PRO A 180 6.23 -10.64 -18.68
C PRO A 180 4.83 -10.69 -19.30
N GLU A 181 4.03 -11.68 -18.87
CA GLU A 181 2.58 -11.63 -19.05
C GLU A 181 1.98 -10.60 -18.08
N THR A 182 1.19 -9.65 -18.60
CA THR A 182 0.49 -8.65 -17.80
C THR A 182 -0.94 -9.11 -17.48
N TYR A 183 -1.47 -8.78 -16.31
CA TYR A 183 -2.77 -9.20 -15.79
C TYR A 183 -3.63 -8.03 -15.27
#